data_76f923d63251b263d8a9f8c8201a55e0
#
_entry.id   76f923d63251b263d8a9f8c8201a55e0
#
_cell.length_a   1.000
_cell.length_b   1.000
_cell.length_c   1.000
_cell.angle_alpha   90.00
_cell.angle_beta   90.00
_cell.angle_gamma   90.00
#
_symmetry.space_group_name_H-M   'P 1'
#
loop_
_entity.id
_entity.type
_entity.pdbx_description
1 polymer ?
#
loop_
_entity_poly.entity_id
_entity_poly.type
_entity_poly.pdbx_seq_one_letter_code
_entity_poly.pdbx_strand_id
1 'polypeptide(L)'
;VINGNTTITTKGIMRFILCIFYISVLSGCQSFIAYQITQPVEEISYGGPDDPMLNTVYEGIPHKTCNTMHNCIAVRIFSHNDLIEYFEQGEQFGITFQLKSKEEMETFETTLTSINGAKQKNDSAIILFPGYGVSSLIYSFQARWLSHFTGKDVILMPASNQYSKFKFGLNSLDVLKHYLNTNQYQQIDILSYSMGSIAAMQLAKQMPNVKQQIMVAPMVHFDTALMSVAKSYHPTLSYFIKDNDFKNAAKNVIQNSAIDETQLDLIALLNGKQSANRTTLYVSNADPISPASYWQALQNKSVSIVHYSNLDHTRMVSLINQAMRNEVLHRLM
;
A
#
# COMPACT_ATOMS: atom_id res chain seq x y z
N VAL A 1 -38.07 18.65 63.19
CA VAL A 1 -36.98 19.29 62.44
C VAL A 1 -35.85 18.24 62.35
N ILE A 2 -35.71 17.63 61.19
CA ILE A 2 -34.61 16.66 60.93
C ILE A 2 -33.65 17.38 59.97
N ASN A 3 -32.49 17.78 60.53
CA ASN A 3 -31.38 18.28 59.72
C ASN A 3 -30.49 17.06 59.35
N GLY A 4 -30.60 16.64 58.09
CA GLY A 4 -29.69 15.66 57.52
C GLY A 4 -28.57 16.36 56.73
N ASN A 5 -27.45 16.64 57.39
CA ASN A 5 -26.22 17.05 56.71
C ASN A 5 -25.52 15.85 56.08
N THR A 6 -25.69 15.66 54.77
CA THR A 6 -24.85 14.73 53.99
C THR A 6 -23.54 15.43 53.65
N THR A 7 -22.51 15.17 54.45
CA THR A 7 -21.12 15.53 54.15
C THR A 7 -20.62 14.65 53.02
N ILE A 8 -20.66 15.17 51.77
CA ILE A 8 -19.96 14.56 50.65
C ILE A 8 -18.45 14.76 50.94
N THR A 9 -17.78 13.71 51.30
CA THR A 9 -16.35 13.77 51.60
C THR A 9 -15.58 14.04 50.32
N THR A 10 -14.68 15.03 50.34
CA THR A 10 -13.74 15.39 49.23
C THR A 10 -13.00 14.20 48.64
N LYS A 11 -12.76 13.14 49.39
CA LYS A 11 -12.21 11.85 48.92
C LYS A 11 -13.13 11.13 47.92
N GLY A 12 -14.45 11.22 48.02
CA GLY A 12 -15.39 10.61 47.10
C GLY A 12 -15.41 11.31 45.75
N ILE A 13 -15.39 12.64 45.76
CA ILE A 13 -15.34 13.46 44.54
C ILE A 13 -14.02 13.24 43.79
N MET A 14 -12.91 13.22 44.49
CA MET A 14 -11.59 13.00 43.88
C MET A 14 -11.44 11.61 43.24
N ARG A 15 -12.02 10.57 43.86
CA ARG A 15 -12.07 9.22 43.26
C ARG A 15 -12.95 9.15 42.03
N PHE A 16 -14.09 9.85 42.03
CA PHE A 16 -15.00 9.92 40.91
C PHE A 16 -14.39 10.68 39.71
N ILE A 17 -13.70 11.78 39.97
CA ILE A 17 -12.98 12.56 38.96
C ILE A 17 -11.81 11.73 38.40
N LEU A 18 -11.07 11.02 39.24
CA LEU A 18 -10.00 10.11 38.80
C LEU A 18 -10.54 8.95 37.93
N CYS A 19 -11.69 8.37 38.30
CA CYS A 19 -12.34 7.34 37.47
C CYS A 19 -12.80 7.88 36.11
N ILE A 20 -13.42 9.08 36.07
CA ILE A 20 -13.82 9.72 34.81
C ILE A 20 -12.60 10.06 33.95
N PHE A 21 -11.53 10.58 34.56
CA PHE A 21 -10.28 10.88 33.86
C PHE A 21 -9.63 9.60 33.32
N TYR A 22 -9.63 8.51 34.11
CA TYR A 22 -9.10 7.21 33.69
C TYR A 22 -9.92 6.58 32.55
N ILE A 23 -11.25 6.68 32.59
CA ILE A 23 -12.15 6.21 31.55
C ILE A 23 -11.99 7.06 30.26
N SER A 24 -11.86 8.37 30.38
CA SER A 24 -11.65 9.27 29.24
C SER A 24 -10.27 9.09 28.59
N VAL A 25 -9.24 8.79 29.36
CA VAL A 25 -7.90 8.47 28.83
C VAL A 25 -7.92 7.12 28.11
N LEU A 26 -8.60 6.11 28.67
CA LEU A 26 -8.66 4.77 28.06
C LEU A 26 -9.51 4.74 26.78
N SER A 27 -10.63 5.43 26.75
CA SER A 27 -11.44 5.58 25.52
C SER A 27 -10.80 6.53 24.49
N GLY A 28 -10.00 7.50 24.96
CA GLY A 28 -9.24 8.42 24.13
C GLY A 28 -8.12 7.76 23.33
N CYS A 29 -7.42 6.77 23.89
CA CYS A 29 -6.34 6.09 23.20
C CYS A 29 -6.81 5.34 21.95
N GLN A 30 -7.89 4.58 22.03
CA GLN A 30 -8.41 3.80 20.89
C GLN A 30 -8.90 4.70 19.76
N SER A 31 -9.65 5.75 20.10
CA SER A 31 -10.16 6.74 19.14
C SER A 31 -9.01 7.53 18.52
N PHE A 32 -8.00 7.89 19.31
CA PHE A 32 -6.80 8.59 18.84
C PHE A 32 -6.00 7.71 17.87
N ILE A 33 -5.76 6.44 18.21
CA ILE A 33 -5.07 5.50 17.31
C ILE A 33 -5.86 5.33 16.01
N ALA A 34 -7.17 5.09 16.09
CA ALA A 34 -8.04 4.95 14.92
C ALA A 34 -8.01 6.22 14.04
N TYR A 35 -8.02 7.40 14.67
CA TYR A 35 -7.87 8.67 13.97
C TYR A 35 -6.53 8.77 13.26
N GLN A 36 -5.41 8.51 13.92
CA GLN A 36 -4.07 8.58 13.32
C GLN A 36 -3.91 7.63 12.14
N ILE A 37 -4.48 6.41 12.22
CA ILE A 37 -4.44 5.43 11.14
C ILE A 37 -5.17 5.94 9.90
N THR A 38 -6.27 6.64 10.07
CA THR A 38 -7.12 7.06 8.96
C THR A 38 -6.72 8.42 8.36
N GLN A 39 -5.74 9.13 8.97
CA GLN A 39 -5.28 10.40 8.44
C GLN A 39 -4.61 10.25 7.09
N PRO A 40 -4.88 11.18 6.15
CA PRO A 40 -4.13 11.27 4.91
C PRO A 40 -2.63 11.48 5.20
N VAL A 41 -1.79 10.74 4.50
CA VAL A 41 -0.35 11.04 4.45
C VAL A 41 -0.16 12.18 3.45
N GLU A 42 0.60 13.19 3.85
CA GLU A 42 1.00 14.27 2.94
C GLU A 42 1.76 13.70 1.74
N GLU A 43 1.46 14.21 0.56
CA GLU A 43 2.27 13.91 -0.63
C GLU A 43 3.66 14.47 -0.42
N ILE A 44 4.66 13.60 -0.49
CA ILE A 44 6.05 14.00 -0.51
C ILE A 44 6.33 14.44 -1.96
N SER A 45 6.65 15.71 -2.18
CA SER A 45 7.25 16.10 -3.45
C SER A 45 8.73 15.73 -3.43
N TYR A 46 9.23 15.14 -4.49
CA TYR A 46 10.67 15.08 -4.69
C TYR A 46 11.12 16.53 -4.89
N GLY A 47 11.82 17.10 -3.89
CA GLY A 47 12.37 18.46 -3.98
C GLY A 47 13.52 18.52 -4.99
N GLY A 48 13.26 18.12 -6.22
CA GLY A 48 14.13 18.29 -7.37
C GLY A 48 14.10 19.73 -7.87
N PRO A 49 15.02 20.10 -8.76
CA PRO A 49 14.95 21.39 -9.46
C PRO A 49 13.56 21.54 -10.09
N ASP A 50 13.05 22.77 -10.19
CA ASP A 50 11.79 23.11 -10.85
C ASP A 50 11.86 22.84 -12.37
N ASP A 51 12.21 21.61 -12.73
CA ASP A 51 12.28 21.14 -14.11
C ASP A 51 11.09 20.23 -14.37
N PRO A 52 10.09 20.71 -15.14
CA PRO A 52 8.90 19.93 -15.46
C PRO A 52 9.19 18.59 -16.14
N MET A 53 10.30 18.51 -16.89
CA MET A 53 10.74 17.33 -17.58
C MET A 53 11.20 16.24 -16.58
N LEU A 54 12.09 16.61 -15.65
CA LEU A 54 12.54 15.70 -14.60
C LEU A 54 11.39 15.25 -13.70
N ASN A 55 10.46 16.15 -13.38
CA ASN A 55 9.27 15.79 -12.61
C ASN A 55 8.42 14.76 -13.34
N THR A 56 8.21 14.88 -14.66
CA THR A 56 7.48 13.88 -15.44
C THR A 56 8.19 12.52 -15.44
N VAL A 57 9.50 12.51 -15.55
CA VAL A 57 10.28 11.27 -15.53
C VAL A 57 10.19 10.58 -14.16
N TYR A 58 10.39 11.32 -13.07
CA TYR A 58 10.45 10.74 -11.72
C TYR A 58 9.08 10.56 -11.08
N GLU A 59 8.15 11.46 -11.31
CA GLU A 59 6.83 11.42 -10.65
C GLU A 59 5.72 10.84 -11.52
N GLY A 60 5.96 10.69 -12.82
CA GLY A 60 4.93 10.29 -13.78
C GLY A 60 3.93 11.42 -14.06
N ILE A 61 3.05 11.18 -15.01
CA ILE A 61 2.03 12.14 -15.41
C ILE A 61 0.83 12.01 -14.45
N PRO A 62 0.51 13.07 -13.66
CA PRO A 62 -0.68 13.03 -12.82
C PRO A 62 -1.93 13.02 -13.69
N HIS A 63 -2.82 12.08 -13.42
CA HIS A 63 -4.07 11.91 -14.16
C HIS A 63 -5.25 11.79 -13.20
N LYS A 64 -6.21 12.72 -13.33
CA LYS A 64 -7.47 12.63 -12.61
C LYS A 64 -8.47 11.89 -13.46
N THR A 65 -8.92 10.73 -12.99
CA THR A 65 -9.96 9.95 -13.67
C THR A 65 -11.21 9.88 -12.81
N CYS A 66 -12.38 9.87 -13.47
CA CYS A 66 -13.69 9.83 -12.82
C CYS A 66 -14.55 8.76 -13.48
N ASN A 67 -15.41 8.11 -12.72
CA ASN A 67 -16.44 7.24 -13.27
C ASN A 67 -17.72 8.04 -13.63
N THR A 68 -18.71 7.37 -14.18
CA THR A 68 -20.00 7.96 -14.59
C THR A 68 -20.79 8.58 -13.43
N MET A 69 -20.50 8.20 -12.17
CA MET A 69 -21.11 8.77 -10.97
C MET A 69 -20.31 9.97 -10.41
N HIS A 70 -19.37 10.50 -11.17
CA HIS A 70 -18.47 11.61 -10.78
C HIS A 70 -17.58 11.32 -9.54
N ASN A 71 -17.39 10.05 -9.17
CA ASN A 71 -16.35 9.68 -8.23
C ASN A 71 -15.02 9.74 -8.95
N CYS A 72 -14.05 10.45 -8.37
CA CYS A 72 -12.76 10.68 -9.02
C CYS A 72 -11.61 10.18 -8.13
N ILE A 73 -10.53 9.74 -8.78
CA ILE A 73 -9.25 9.44 -8.17
C ILE A 73 -8.13 10.13 -8.93
N ALA A 74 -7.04 10.44 -8.24
CA ALA A 74 -5.80 10.87 -8.86
C ALA A 74 -4.87 9.65 -8.94
N VAL A 75 -4.43 9.32 -10.13
CA VAL A 75 -3.42 8.28 -10.38
C VAL A 75 -2.20 8.92 -11.04
N ARG A 76 -1.08 8.23 -11.06
CA ARG A 76 0.08 8.64 -11.86
C ARG A 76 0.36 7.60 -12.91
N ILE A 77 0.59 8.05 -14.13
CA ILE A 77 0.83 7.18 -15.28
C ILE A 77 2.28 7.32 -15.68
N PHE A 78 2.95 6.19 -15.85
CA PHE A 78 4.31 6.08 -16.35
C PHE A 78 4.25 5.27 -17.63
N SER A 79 4.50 5.93 -18.74
CA SER A 79 4.60 5.26 -20.02
C SER A 79 6.07 5.12 -20.43
N HIS A 80 6.39 4.03 -21.10
CA HIS A 80 7.68 3.91 -21.77
C HIS A 80 7.91 5.04 -22.78
N ASN A 81 6.82 5.52 -23.40
CA ASN A 81 6.86 6.60 -24.37
C ASN A 81 7.24 7.96 -23.77
N ASP A 82 7.08 8.17 -22.45
CA ASP A 82 7.47 9.43 -21.80
C ASP A 82 8.97 9.73 -21.96
N LEU A 83 9.79 8.68 -21.96
CA LEU A 83 11.24 8.81 -22.11
C LEU A 83 11.64 9.23 -23.52
N ILE A 84 10.90 8.74 -24.52
CA ILE A 84 11.11 9.07 -25.94
C ILE A 84 10.85 10.55 -26.20
N GLU A 85 9.94 11.17 -25.43
CA GLU A 85 9.57 12.57 -25.62
C GLU A 85 10.64 13.54 -25.08
N TYR A 86 11.32 13.15 -24.01
CA TYR A 86 12.16 14.05 -23.24
C TYR A 86 13.66 13.82 -23.43
N PHE A 87 14.08 12.67 -23.95
CA PHE A 87 15.49 12.33 -24.05
C PHE A 87 15.87 11.96 -25.48
N GLU A 88 17.07 12.36 -25.87
CA GLU A 88 17.65 11.95 -27.15
C GLU A 88 17.92 10.44 -27.14
N GLN A 89 17.96 9.87 -28.34
CA GLN A 89 18.24 8.45 -28.49
C GLN A 89 19.59 8.06 -27.88
N GLY A 90 19.59 7.06 -27.03
CA GLY A 90 20.78 6.55 -26.36
C GLY A 90 21.19 7.36 -25.13
N GLU A 91 20.51 8.44 -24.83
CA GLU A 91 20.74 9.16 -23.59
C GLU A 91 20.39 8.29 -22.40
N GLN A 92 21.23 8.32 -21.38
CA GLN A 92 21.10 7.51 -20.19
C GLN A 92 20.84 8.37 -18.97
N PHE A 93 19.94 7.90 -18.11
CA PHE A 93 19.75 8.51 -16.81
C PHE A 93 19.65 7.43 -15.72
N GLY A 94 20.25 7.73 -14.57
CA GLY A 94 20.26 6.85 -13.41
C GLY A 94 19.09 7.11 -12.48
N ILE A 95 18.48 6.05 -11.98
CA ILE A 95 17.60 6.13 -10.81
C ILE A 95 18.35 5.50 -9.65
N THR A 96 18.55 6.28 -8.60
CA THR A 96 19.17 5.79 -7.37
C THR A 96 18.26 6.07 -6.20
N PHE A 97 17.96 5.04 -5.44
CA PHE A 97 17.20 5.13 -4.21
C PHE A 97 17.97 4.45 -3.08
N GLN A 98 18.11 5.13 -1.95
CA GLN A 98 18.81 4.60 -0.81
C GLN A 98 17.85 4.33 0.36
N LEU A 99 17.98 3.16 0.95
CA LEU A 99 17.23 2.75 2.13
C LEU A 99 18.20 2.50 3.29
N LYS A 100 17.99 3.21 4.39
CA LYS A 100 18.70 2.93 5.63
C LYS A 100 17.90 1.89 6.42
N SER A 101 18.41 0.67 6.49
CA SER A 101 17.84 -0.39 7.32
C SER A 101 18.80 -0.68 8.48
N LYS A 102 18.38 -0.36 9.71
CA LYS A 102 19.20 -0.46 10.92
C LYS A 102 20.51 0.32 10.76
N GLU A 103 21.64 -0.37 10.57
CA GLU A 103 22.97 0.23 10.41
C GLU A 103 23.49 0.16 8.97
N GLU A 104 22.79 -0.54 8.09
CA GLU A 104 23.21 -0.73 6.69
C GLU A 104 22.46 0.21 5.75
N MET A 105 23.21 0.77 4.80
CA MET A 105 22.65 1.49 3.65
C MET A 105 22.56 0.52 2.48
N GLU A 106 21.35 0.29 2.01
CA GLU A 106 21.12 -0.48 0.80
C GLU A 106 20.74 0.46 -0.33
N THR A 107 21.21 0.17 -1.53
CA THR A 107 20.97 1.03 -2.69
C THR A 107 20.21 0.26 -3.77
N PHE A 108 19.10 0.82 -4.20
CA PHE A 108 18.49 0.50 -5.48
C PHE A 108 19.11 1.40 -6.52
N GLU A 109 19.75 0.83 -7.50
CA GLU A 109 20.34 1.56 -8.62
C GLU A 109 19.94 0.91 -9.93
N THR A 110 19.59 1.72 -10.90
CA THR A 110 19.30 1.27 -12.26
C THR A 110 19.55 2.39 -13.26
N THR A 111 20.00 2.01 -14.45
CA THR A 111 20.16 2.95 -15.56
C THR A 111 19.08 2.68 -16.58
N LEU A 112 18.41 3.73 -16.99
CA LEU A 112 17.42 3.73 -18.04
C LEU A 112 18.04 4.36 -19.28
N THR A 113 17.75 3.81 -20.45
CA THR A 113 18.27 4.32 -21.72
C THR A 113 17.11 4.72 -22.61
N SER A 114 17.13 5.93 -23.15
CA SER A 114 16.13 6.36 -24.13
C SER A 114 16.21 5.49 -25.38
N ILE A 115 15.07 4.93 -25.79
CA ILE A 115 14.97 4.00 -26.92
C ILE A 115 14.25 4.72 -28.07
N ASN A 116 14.73 4.51 -29.29
CA ASN A 116 14.00 4.96 -30.49
C ASN A 116 12.72 4.16 -30.66
N GLY A 117 11.60 4.84 -30.81
CA GLY A 117 10.35 4.21 -31.15
C GLY A 117 9.28 5.26 -31.49
N ALA A 118 8.40 4.93 -32.41
CA ALA A 118 7.18 5.72 -32.58
C ALA A 118 6.31 5.53 -31.33
N LYS A 119 5.73 6.63 -30.83
CA LYS A 119 4.73 6.54 -29.75
C LYS A 119 3.62 5.57 -30.17
N GLN A 120 3.56 4.43 -29.52
CA GLN A 120 2.50 3.45 -29.73
C GLN A 120 1.57 3.43 -28.51
N LYS A 121 0.28 3.34 -28.77
CA LYS A 121 -0.69 3.14 -27.69
C LYS A 121 -0.44 1.75 -27.08
N ASN A 122 -0.17 1.71 -25.78
CA ASN A 122 -0.04 0.46 -25.05
C ASN A 122 -1.43 -0.17 -24.84
N ASP A 123 -1.53 -1.45 -25.12
CA ASP A 123 -2.70 -2.27 -24.80
C ASP A 123 -2.50 -3.07 -23.49
N SER A 124 -1.35 -2.92 -22.86
CA SER A 124 -0.93 -3.65 -21.67
C SER A 124 -0.55 -2.68 -20.56
N ALA A 125 -1.00 -2.97 -19.36
CA ALA A 125 -0.72 -2.15 -18.19
C ALA A 125 -0.29 -2.98 -16.97
N ILE A 126 0.52 -2.37 -16.11
CA ILE A 126 0.79 -2.83 -14.74
C ILE A 126 0.08 -1.87 -13.80
N ILE A 127 -0.80 -2.40 -12.95
CA ILE A 127 -1.41 -1.61 -11.87
C ILE A 127 -0.58 -1.80 -10.61
N LEU A 128 -0.03 -0.71 -10.09
CA LEU A 128 0.78 -0.72 -8.88
C LEU A 128 -0.04 -0.19 -7.71
N PHE A 129 -0.32 -1.08 -6.73
CA PHE A 129 -1.02 -0.74 -5.49
C PHE A 129 -0.01 -0.55 -4.34
N PRO A 130 0.19 0.68 -3.86
CA PRO A 130 1.08 0.96 -2.73
C PRO A 130 0.62 0.34 -1.42
N GLY A 131 1.57 0.17 -0.50
CA GLY A 131 1.28 -0.15 0.89
C GLY A 131 0.64 1.04 1.63
N TYR A 132 0.36 0.82 2.91
CA TYR A 132 -0.18 1.82 3.82
C TYR A 132 0.95 2.65 4.46
N GLY A 133 0.64 3.90 4.82
CA GLY A 133 1.48 4.70 5.72
C GLY A 133 2.56 5.53 5.04
N VAL A 134 2.67 5.45 3.71
CA VAL A 134 3.63 6.24 2.91
C VAL A 134 2.94 6.86 1.70
N SER A 135 3.47 7.99 1.24
CA SER A 135 3.01 8.56 -0.03
C SER A 135 3.25 7.59 -1.18
N SER A 136 2.29 7.50 -2.10
CA SER A 136 2.44 6.68 -3.32
C SER A 136 3.65 7.09 -4.15
N LEU A 137 4.06 8.36 -4.09
CA LEU A 137 5.22 8.87 -4.81
C LEU A 137 6.53 8.13 -4.48
N ILE A 138 6.63 7.51 -3.29
CA ILE A 138 7.82 6.71 -2.96
C ILE A 138 7.99 5.50 -3.90
N TYR A 139 6.91 5.09 -4.56
CA TYR A 139 6.92 4.00 -5.54
C TYR A 139 7.11 4.49 -6.98
N SER A 140 7.27 5.78 -7.21
CA SER A 140 7.44 6.36 -8.56
C SER A 140 8.66 5.80 -9.27
N PHE A 141 9.78 5.64 -8.55
CA PHE A 141 10.98 5.08 -9.12
C PHE A 141 10.78 3.62 -9.58
N GLN A 142 10.00 2.83 -8.82
CA GLN A 142 9.66 1.47 -9.21
C GLN A 142 8.72 1.47 -10.42
N ALA A 143 7.73 2.37 -10.44
CA ALA A 143 6.81 2.50 -11.56
C ALA A 143 7.55 2.90 -12.85
N ARG A 144 8.49 3.85 -12.77
CA ARG A 144 9.32 4.25 -13.92
C ARG A 144 10.22 3.11 -14.39
N TRP A 145 10.87 2.43 -13.45
CA TRP A 145 11.71 1.27 -13.74
C TRP A 145 10.91 0.16 -14.44
N LEU A 146 9.73 -0.20 -13.92
CA LEU A 146 8.86 -1.19 -14.52
C LEU A 146 8.40 -0.79 -15.91
N SER A 147 7.91 0.44 -16.08
CA SER A 147 7.48 0.95 -17.38
C SER A 147 8.57 0.83 -18.44
N HIS A 148 9.80 1.20 -18.06
CA HIS A 148 10.94 1.12 -18.97
C HIS A 148 11.27 -0.32 -19.40
N PHE A 149 11.44 -1.23 -18.44
CA PHE A 149 11.91 -2.58 -18.75
C PHE A 149 10.84 -3.52 -19.28
N THR A 150 9.55 -3.26 -18.99
CA THR A 150 8.45 -4.09 -19.51
C THR A 150 7.82 -3.53 -20.78
N GLY A 151 8.04 -2.27 -21.09
CA GLY A 151 7.36 -1.57 -22.18
C GLY A 151 5.88 -1.32 -21.92
N LYS A 152 5.33 -1.69 -20.75
CA LYS A 152 3.93 -1.53 -20.37
C LYS A 152 3.70 -0.16 -19.70
N ASP A 153 2.48 0.36 -19.82
CA ASP A 153 2.08 1.48 -18.97
C ASP A 153 2.01 1.04 -17.52
N VAL A 154 2.53 1.86 -16.61
CA VAL A 154 2.38 1.61 -15.17
C VAL A 154 1.46 2.65 -14.57
N ILE A 155 0.37 2.19 -13.99
CA ILE A 155 -0.62 3.03 -13.32
C ILE A 155 -0.38 2.92 -11.82
N LEU A 156 0.23 3.94 -11.24
CA LEU A 156 0.48 4.02 -9.81
C LEU A 156 -0.77 4.57 -9.11
N MET A 157 -1.35 3.72 -8.27
CA MET A 157 -2.51 4.06 -7.46
C MET A 157 -2.11 4.89 -6.23
N PRO A 158 -2.99 5.78 -5.73
CA PRO A 158 -2.77 6.40 -4.45
C PRO A 158 -2.79 5.35 -3.33
N ALA A 159 -2.01 5.57 -2.28
CA ALA A 159 -2.04 4.71 -1.10
C ALA A 159 -3.39 4.78 -0.39
N SER A 160 -3.75 3.73 0.35
CA SER A 160 -5.08 3.60 0.98
C SER A 160 -5.47 4.78 1.88
N ASN A 161 -4.49 5.46 2.47
CA ASN A 161 -4.67 6.61 3.34
C ASN A 161 -4.49 7.97 2.65
N GLN A 162 -4.34 8.01 1.33
CA GLN A 162 -4.38 9.24 0.52
C GLN A 162 -5.80 9.60 0.04
N TYR A 163 -6.77 8.76 0.33
CA TYR A 163 -8.18 9.05 0.03
C TYR A 163 -8.84 9.84 1.18
N SER A 164 -9.80 10.68 0.85
CA SER A 164 -10.59 11.45 1.83
C SER A 164 -11.33 10.56 2.84
N LYS A 165 -11.56 9.30 2.50
CA LYS A 165 -12.20 8.31 3.35
C LYS A 165 -11.41 7.01 3.29
N PHE A 166 -10.90 6.57 4.43
CA PHE A 166 -10.13 5.34 4.52
C PHE A 166 -11.01 4.12 4.28
N LYS A 167 -10.71 3.35 3.25
CA LYS A 167 -11.42 2.12 2.88
C LYS A 167 -10.49 1.05 2.31
N PHE A 168 -9.28 0.92 2.83
CA PHE A 168 -8.30 -0.07 2.38
C PHE A 168 -8.02 -0.04 0.86
N GLY A 169 -8.23 1.11 0.20
CA GLY A 169 -8.09 1.27 -1.25
C GLY A 169 -9.29 0.78 -2.09
N LEU A 170 -10.31 0.16 -1.47
CA LEU A 170 -11.45 -0.40 -2.19
C LEU A 170 -12.35 0.64 -2.86
N ASN A 171 -12.37 1.86 -2.34
CA ASN A 171 -13.16 2.97 -2.90
C ASN A 171 -12.66 3.47 -4.27
N SER A 172 -11.47 3.08 -4.68
CA SER A 172 -10.91 3.45 -5.98
C SER A 172 -11.26 2.49 -7.12
N LEU A 173 -11.70 1.27 -6.79
CA LEU A 173 -11.78 0.18 -7.77
C LEU A 173 -12.77 0.44 -8.91
N ASP A 174 -13.94 1.04 -8.63
CA ASP A 174 -14.91 1.32 -9.68
C ASP A 174 -14.43 2.40 -10.65
N VAL A 175 -13.74 3.40 -10.14
CA VAL A 175 -13.12 4.44 -10.98
C VAL A 175 -11.98 3.85 -11.81
N LEU A 176 -11.13 3.04 -11.19
CA LEU A 176 -10.03 2.37 -11.87
C LEU A 176 -10.53 1.42 -12.97
N LYS A 177 -11.54 0.60 -12.69
CA LYS A 177 -12.16 -0.28 -13.71
C LYS A 177 -12.70 0.52 -14.89
N HIS A 178 -13.39 1.62 -14.61
CA HIS A 178 -13.89 2.51 -15.68
C HIS A 178 -12.75 3.05 -16.52
N TYR A 179 -11.67 3.52 -15.89
CA TYR A 179 -10.49 4.00 -16.60
C TYR A 179 -9.85 2.92 -17.47
N LEU A 180 -9.63 1.71 -16.95
CA LEU A 180 -9.00 0.60 -17.66
C LEU A 180 -9.84 0.17 -18.89
N ASN A 181 -11.14 0.12 -18.73
CA ASN A 181 -12.06 -0.23 -19.82
C ASN A 181 -12.11 0.88 -20.90
N THR A 182 -12.14 2.15 -20.49
CA THR A 182 -12.15 3.29 -21.43
C THR A 182 -10.87 3.35 -22.27
N ASN A 183 -9.72 3.03 -21.67
CA ASN A 183 -8.45 2.99 -22.37
C ASN A 183 -8.20 1.67 -23.11
N GLN A 184 -9.10 0.69 -22.98
CA GLN A 184 -9.10 -0.58 -23.72
C GLN A 184 -7.83 -1.43 -23.47
N TYR A 185 -7.30 -1.43 -22.23
CA TYR A 185 -6.21 -2.32 -21.89
C TYR A 185 -6.66 -3.79 -21.99
N GLN A 186 -5.98 -4.55 -22.85
CA GLN A 186 -6.29 -5.95 -23.16
C GLN A 186 -5.63 -6.89 -22.15
N GLN A 187 -4.46 -6.52 -21.66
CA GLN A 187 -3.71 -7.29 -20.68
C GLN A 187 -3.35 -6.42 -19.47
N ILE A 188 -3.69 -6.90 -18.30
CA ILE A 188 -3.41 -6.23 -17.04
C ILE A 188 -2.60 -7.16 -16.15
N ASP A 189 -1.48 -6.65 -15.67
CA ASP A 189 -0.73 -7.25 -14.57
C ASP A 189 -0.89 -6.39 -13.32
N ILE A 190 -0.82 -7.01 -12.15
CA ILE A 190 -0.94 -6.30 -10.88
C ILE A 190 0.30 -6.54 -10.04
N LEU A 191 0.90 -5.45 -9.55
CA LEU A 191 1.91 -5.48 -8.51
C LEU A 191 1.37 -4.74 -7.29
N SER A 192 1.40 -5.39 -6.14
CA SER A 192 0.83 -4.82 -4.91
C SER A 192 1.74 -5.04 -3.71
N TYR A 193 1.69 -4.10 -2.78
CA TYR A 193 2.50 -4.10 -1.58
C TYR A 193 1.61 -4.06 -0.35
N SER A 194 1.92 -4.93 0.63
CA SER A 194 1.33 -4.88 1.97
C SER A 194 -0.21 -4.76 1.92
N MET A 195 -0.79 -3.73 2.52
CA MET A 195 -2.24 -3.46 2.53
C MET A 195 -2.83 -3.28 1.12
N GLY A 196 -2.06 -2.76 0.16
CA GLY A 196 -2.52 -2.61 -1.22
C GLY A 196 -2.93 -3.92 -1.88
N SER A 197 -2.48 -5.05 -1.35
CA SER A 197 -2.85 -6.39 -1.84
C SER A 197 -4.35 -6.71 -1.67
N ILE A 198 -5.05 -6.05 -0.74
CA ILE A 198 -6.51 -6.19 -0.57
C ILE A 198 -7.24 -5.64 -1.79
N ALA A 199 -6.95 -4.38 -2.15
CA ALA A 199 -7.56 -3.74 -3.32
C ALA A 199 -7.16 -4.47 -4.62
N ALA A 200 -5.91 -4.87 -4.73
CA ALA A 200 -5.39 -5.66 -5.84
C ALA A 200 -6.14 -6.96 -6.06
N MET A 201 -6.38 -7.73 -4.98
CA MET A 201 -7.14 -8.98 -5.04
C MET A 201 -8.59 -8.76 -5.46
N GLN A 202 -9.25 -7.72 -4.94
CA GLN A 202 -10.62 -7.39 -5.31
C GLN A 202 -10.73 -6.95 -6.78
N LEU A 203 -9.74 -6.20 -7.29
CA LEU A 203 -9.68 -5.86 -8.71
C LEU A 203 -9.53 -7.11 -9.57
N ALA A 204 -8.58 -7.99 -9.23
CA ALA A 204 -8.33 -9.22 -9.97
C ALA A 204 -9.54 -10.17 -10.05
N LYS A 205 -10.40 -10.16 -9.03
CA LYS A 205 -11.67 -10.91 -9.05
C LYS A 205 -12.70 -10.32 -10.02
N GLN A 206 -12.63 -9.04 -10.29
CA GLN A 206 -13.65 -8.31 -11.06
C GLN A 206 -13.25 -8.08 -12.52
N MET A 207 -11.96 -8.31 -12.86
CA MET A 207 -11.43 -8.05 -14.20
C MET A 207 -10.82 -9.33 -14.81
N PRO A 208 -11.47 -9.92 -15.84
CA PRO A 208 -11.01 -11.19 -16.44
C PRO A 208 -9.75 -11.04 -17.28
N ASN A 209 -9.41 -9.81 -17.70
CA ASN A 209 -8.18 -9.49 -18.44
C ASN A 209 -6.95 -9.30 -17.54
N VAL A 210 -7.08 -9.46 -16.23
CA VAL A 210 -5.92 -9.59 -15.33
C VAL A 210 -5.27 -10.95 -15.57
N LYS A 211 -4.02 -10.93 -16.04
CA LYS A 211 -3.24 -12.14 -16.37
C LYS A 211 -2.41 -12.62 -15.22
N GLN A 212 -1.88 -11.68 -14.44
CA GLN A 212 -0.97 -11.98 -13.37
C GLN A 212 -1.13 -11.03 -12.20
N GLN A 213 -0.90 -11.54 -11.01
CA GLN A 213 -0.92 -10.79 -9.78
C GLN A 213 0.30 -11.14 -8.93
N ILE A 214 1.10 -10.15 -8.60
CA ILE A 214 2.25 -10.26 -7.71
C ILE A 214 1.93 -9.46 -6.45
N MET A 215 2.04 -10.11 -5.30
CA MET A 215 1.84 -9.50 -3.99
C MET A 215 3.13 -9.59 -3.19
N VAL A 216 3.67 -8.46 -2.77
CA VAL A 216 4.91 -8.36 -2.01
C VAL A 216 4.57 -8.02 -0.56
N ALA A 217 5.01 -8.87 0.37
CA ALA A 217 4.74 -8.74 1.79
C ALA A 217 3.26 -8.44 2.10
N PRO A 218 2.30 -9.19 1.49
CA PRO A 218 0.88 -8.85 1.56
C PRO A 218 0.35 -8.94 2.99
N MET A 219 -0.43 -7.94 3.40
CA MET A 219 -1.02 -7.88 4.73
C MET A 219 -2.13 -8.93 4.87
N VAL A 220 -2.05 -9.76 5.93
CA VAL A 220 -3.07 -10.79 6.22
C VAL A 220 -4.09 -10.28 7.23
N HIS A 221 -3.64 -9.78 8.37
CA HIS A 221 -4.48 -9.33 9.47
C HIS A 221 -4.18 -7.88 9.81
N PHE A 222 -5.19 -7.02 9.69
CA PHE A 222 -5.00 -5.58 9.88
C PHE A 222 -4.63 -5.21 11.32
N ASP A 223 -5.27 -5.83 12.32
CA ASP A 223 -4.99 -5.58 13.73
C ASP A 223 -3.55 -5.95 14.12
N THR A 224 -3.09 -7.09 13.65
CA THR A 224 -1.73 -7.57 13.91
C THR A 224 -0.69 -6.74 13.16
N ALA A 225 -0.96 -6.40 11.90
CA ALA A 225 -0.10 -5.55 11.10
C ALA A 225 0.05 -4.17 11.74
N LEU A 226 -1.06 -3.56 12.18
CA LEU A 226 -1.06 -2.27 12.87
C LEU A 226 -0.18 -2.28 14.13
N MET A 227 -0.35 -3.31 14.98
CA MET A 227 0.44 -3.48 16.19
C MET A 227 1.94 -3.66 15.86
N SER A 228 2.24 -4.44 14.83
CA SER A 228 3.63 -4.69 14.39
C SER A 228 4.28 -3.42 13.82
N VAL A 229 3.56 -2.63 13.05
CA VAL A 229 4.00 -1.31 12.57
C VAL A 229 4.30 -0.39 13.75
N ALA A 230 3.40 -0.29 14.73
CA ALA A 230 3.60 0.54 15.90
C ALA A 230 4.86 0.11 16.71
N LYS A 231 5.04 -1.19 16.93
CA LYS A 231 6.20 -1.72 17.65
C LYS A 231 7.52 -1.52 16.89
N SER A 232 7.49 -1.63 15.58
CA SER A 232 8.70 -1.53 14.74
C SER A 232 9.15 -0.09 14.50
N TYR A 233 8.21 0.83 14.25
CA TYR A 233 8.52 2.20 13.84
C TYR A 233 8.28 3.24 14.93
N HIS A 234 7.49 2.90 15.97
CA HIS A 234 7.16 3.77 17.09
C HIS A 234 7.29 3.03 18.43
N PRO A 235 8.48 2.48 18.77
CA PRO A 235 8.66 1.64 19.94
C PRO A 235 8.31 2.35 21.26
N THR A 236 8.58 3.65 21.35
CA THR A 236 8.21 4.45 22.54
C THR A 236 6.69 4.52 22.72
N LEU A 237 5.94 4.71 21.64
CA LEU A 237 4.48 4.76 21.68
C LEU A 237 3.91 3.39 22.08
N SER A 238 4.45 2.32 21.49
CA SER A 238 3.99 0.94 21.76
C SER A 238 4.27 0.48 23.20
N TYR A 239 5.18 1.12 23.91
CA TYR A 239 5.43 0.84 25.32
C TYR A 239 4.26 1.29 26.22
N PHE A 240 3.59 2.38 25.87
CA PHE A 240 2.47 2.94 26.65
C PHE A 240 1.10 2.41 26.24
N ILE A 241 0.98 1.87 25.02
CA ILE A 241 -0.30 1.40 24.46
C ILE A 241 -0.34 -0.13 24.51
N LYS A 242 -1.40 -0.67 25.10
CA LYS A 242 -1.57 -2.13 25.21
C LYS A 242 -1.99 -2.75 23.86
N ASP A 243 -1.63 -4.01 23.64
CA ASP A 243 -1.99 -4.76 22.45
C ASP A 243 -3.50 -4.76 22.17
N ASN A 244 -4.33 -4.80 23.22
CA ASN A 244 -5.79 -4.72 23.10
C ASN A 244 -6.28 -3.38 22.56
N ASP A 245 -5.57 -2.29 22.82
CA ASP A 245 -5.98 -0.96 22.32
C ASP A 245 -5.75 -0.87 20.80
N PHE A 246 -4.67 -1.47 20.31
CA PHE A 246 -4.44 -1.60 18.86
C PHE A 246 -5.50 -2.47 18.18
N LYS A 247 -5.87 -3.61 18.78
CA LYS A 247 -6.94 -4.48 18.25
C LYS A 247 -8.28 -3.77 18.22
N ASN A 248 -8.63 -3.06 19.27
CA ASN A 248 -9.89 -2.30 19.32
C ASN A 248 -9.88 -1.12 18.34
N ALA A 249 -8.74 -0.42 18.19
CA ALA A 249 -8.60 0.63 17.20
C ALA A 249 -8.76 0.08 15.78
N ALA A 250 -8.13 -1.05 15.47
CA ALA A 250 -8.28 -1.72 14.17
C ALA A 250 -9.74 -2.09 13.89
N LYS A 251 -10.43 -2.67 14.88
CA LYS A 251 -11.85 -3.00 14.77
C LYS A 251 -12.71 -1.76 14.52
N ASN A 252 -12.45 -0.66 15.23
CA ASN A 252 -13.14 0.62 15.02
C ASN A 252 -12.90 1.16 13.60
N VAL A 253 -11.67 1.07 13.08
CA VAL A 253 -11.36 1.48 11.70
C VAL A 253 -12.14 0.66 10.69
N ILE A 254 -12.18 -0.67 10.84
CA ILE A 254 -12.94 -1.55 9.95
C ILE A 254 -14.43 -1.19 9.99
N GLN A 255 -15.02 -1.06 11.18
CA GLN A 255 -16.43 -0.69 11.35
C GLN A 255 -16.76 0.68 10.70
N ASN A 256 -15.91 1.69 10.94
CA ASN A 256 -16.08 3.03 10.38
C ASN A 256 -15.87 3.08 8.85
N SER A 257 -15.09 2.15 8.30
CA SER A 257 -14.89 2.05 6.86
C SER A 257 -16.14 1.54 6.12
N ALA A 258 -17.08 0.93 6.85
CA ALA A 258 -18.26 0.24 6.31
C ALA A 258 -17.90 -0.83 5.25
N ILE A 259 -16.79 -1.52 5.47
CA ILE A 259 -16.32 -2.64 4.64
C ILE A 259 -16.63 -3.93 5.39
N ASP A 260 -17.10 -4.94 4.65
CA ASP A 260 -17.26 -6.29 5.18
C ASP A 260 -15.87 -6.90 5.48
N GLU A 261 -15.68 -7.40 6.69
CA GLU A 261 -14.42 -8.03 7.12
C GLU A 261 -14.00 -9.17 6.19
N THR A 262 -14.94 -9.86 5.57
CA THR A 262 -14.66 -10.92 4.58
C THR A 262 -13.92 -10.41 3.35
N GLN A 263 -14.03 -9.12 3.03
CA GLN A 263 -13.28 -8.49 1.94
C GLN A 263 -11.83 -8.21 2.30
N LEU A 264 -11.48 -8.27 3.59
CA LEU A 264 -10.14 -8.02 4.12
C LEU A 264 -9.36 -9.31 4.39
N ASP A 265 -10.01 -10.45 4.44
CA ASP A 265 -9.37 -11.76 4.66
C ASP A 265 -8.71 -12.26 3.36
N LEU A 266 -7.45 -11.89 3.18
CA LEU A 266 -6.70 -12.21 1.97
C LEU A 266 -6.48 -13.72 1.79
N ILE A 267 -6.35 -14.48 2.88
CA ILE A 267 -6.20 -15.95 2.82
C ILE A 267 -7.50 -16.61 2.33
N ALA A 268 -8.64 -16.22 2.91
CA ALA A 268 -9.93 -16.71 2.45
C ALA A 268 -10.21 -16.34 0.99
N LEU A 269 -9.88 -15.10 0.61
CA LEU A 269 -10.03 -14.62 -0.77
C LEU A 269 -9.17 -15.43 -1.76
N LEU A 270 -7.94 -15.76 -1.39
CA LEU A 270 -7.03 -16.56 -2.23
C LEU A 270 -7.44 -18.02 -2.27
N ASN A 271 -7.89 -18.61 -1.16
CA ASN A 271 -8.41 -19.99 -1.12
C ASN A 271 -9.68 -20.14 -1.95
N GLY A 272 -10.57 -19.15 -1.93
CA GLY A 272 -11.79 -19.12 -2.74
C GLY A 272 -11.59 -18.72 -4.21
N LYS A 273 -10.35 -18.42 -4.63
CA LYS A 273 -10.05 -17.95 -5.96
C LYS A 273 -10.15 -19.06 -6.99
N GLN A 274 -11.07 -18.91 -7.92
CA GLN A 274 -11.23 -19.79 -9.09
C GLN A 274 -10.72 -19.17 -10.39
N SER A 275 -10.01 -18.04 -10.33
CA SER A 275 -9.61 -17.31 -11.53
C SER A 275 -8.37 -17.92 -12.20
N ALA A 276 -8.34 -17.85 -13.51
CA ALA A 276 -7.23 -18.36 -14.33
C ALA A 276 -5.94 -17.52 -14.24
N ASN A 277 -5.96 -16.37 -13.55
CA ASN A 277 -4.78 -15.53 -13.42
C ASN A 277 -3.76 -16.13 -12.45
N ARG A 278 -2.49 -16.04 -12.81
CA ARG A 278 -1.37 -16.48 -11.96
C ARG A 278 -1.22 -15.54 -10.76
N THR A 279 -1.03 -16.09 -9.58
CA THR A 279 -0.73 -15.29 -8.36
C THR A 279 0.57 -15.75 -7.76
N THR A 280 1.45 -14.80 -7.46
CA THR A 280 2.70 -15.04 -6.74
C THR A 280 2.77 -14.17 -5.51
N LEU A 281 3.06 -14.77 -4.36
CA LEU A 281 3.29 -14.09 -3.09
C LEU A 281 4.78 -14.09 -2.79
N TYR A 282 5.32 -12.93 -2.44
CA TYR A 282 6.67 -12.79 -1.91
C TYR A 282 6.56 -12.53 -0.42
N VAL A 283 7.08 -13.42 0.39
CA VAL A 283 6.96 -13.41 1.86
C VAL A 283 8.31 -13.60 2.53
N SER A 284 8.46 -13.12 3.76
CA SER A 284 9.70 -13.27 4.50
C SER A 284 9.48 -13.70 5.95
N ASN A 285 10.39 -14.54 6.46
CA ASN A 285 10.39 -14.92 7.86
C ASN A 285 10.81 -13.76 8.79
N ALA A 286 11.57 -12.81 8.28
CA ALA A 286 12.04 -11.65 9.01
C ALA A 286 11.06 -10.46 8.97
N ASP A 287 9.95 -10.57 8.24
CA ASP A 287 8.92 -9.54 8.16
C ASP A 287 8.00 -9.61 9.39
N PRO A 288 8.03 -8.65 10.32
CA PRO A 288 7.18 -8.66 11.50
C PRO A 288 5.72 -8.23 11.22
N ILE A 289 5.46 -7.61 10.07
CA ILE A 289 4.15 -7.07 9.68
C ILE A 289 3.34 -8.12 8.91
N SER A 290 4.03 -8.86 8.04
CA SER A 290 3.44 -9.93 7.22
C SER A 290 4.30 -11.21 7.30
N PRO A 291 4.37 -11.86 8.46
CA PRO A 291 5.22 -13.04 8.63
C PRO A 291 4.84 -14.16 7.67
N ALA A 292 5.86 -14.83 7.11
CA ALA A 292 5.65 -15.96 6.19
C ALA A 292 4.80 -17.08 6.81
N SER A 293 4.80 -17.23 8.14
CA SER A 293 4.00 -18.23 8.86
C SER A 293 2.49 -18.08 8.67
N TYR A 294 1.98 -16.88 8.40
CA TYR A 294 0.53 -16.68 8.13
C TYR A 294 0.07 -17.40 6.87
N TRP A 295 0.98 -17.59 5.90
CA TRP A 295 0.66 -18.17 4.61
C TRP A 295 0.62 -19.71 4.61
N GLN A 296 0.94 -20.35 5.74
CA GLN A 296 0.80 -21.80 5.91
C GLN A 296 -0.66 -22.25 5.84
N ALA A 297 -1.62 -21.38 6.13
CA ALA A 297 -3.05 -21.64 6.00
C ALA A 297 -3.56 -21.59 4.55
N LEU A 298 -2.73 -21.16 3.60
CA LEU A 298 -3.11 -21.10 2.20
C LEU A 298 -3.14 -22.51 1.58
N GLN A 299 -4.32 -22.94 1.13
CA GLN A 299 -4.54 -24.26 0.55
C GLN A 299 -4.58 -24.25 -0.99
N ASN A 300 -4.69 -23.07 -1.60
CA ASN A 300 -4.80 -22.93 -3.04
C ASN A 300 -3.46 -23.16 -3.73
N LYS A 301 -3.31 -24.34 -4.36
CA LYS A 301 -2.10 -24.75 -5.08
C LYS A 301 -1.80 -23.93 -6.36
N SER A 302 -2.75 -23.13 -6.83
CA SER A 302 -2.53 -22.23 -7.99
C SER A 302 -1.79 -20.94 -7.59
N VAL A 303 -1.56 -20.73 -6.30
CA VAL A 303 -0.80 -19.60 -5.78
C VAL A 303 0.64 -20.04 -5.51
N SER A 304 1.59 -19.38 -6.16
CA SER A 304 3.02 -19.59 -5.91
C SER A 304 3.48 -18.74 -4.73
N ILE A 305 4.27 -19.31 -3.82
CA ILE A 305 4.86 -18.59 -2.71
C ILE A 305 6.39 -18.62 -2.84
N VAL A 306 7.00 -17.43 -2.86
CA VAL A 306 8.46 -17.26 -2.86
C VAL A 306 8.87 -16.78 -1.47
N HIS A 307 9.75 -17.54 -0.82
CA HIS A 307 10.19 -17.29 0.54
C HIS A 307 11.56 -16.64 0.61
N TYR A 308 11.67 -15.57 1.39
CA TYR A 308 12.92 -14.98 1.82
C TYR A 308 13.14 -15.18 3.32
N SER A 309 14.37 -15.34 3.75
CA SER A 309 14.67 -15.63 5.16
C SER A 309 14.94 -14.34 5.98
N ASN A 310 15.47 -13.29 5.33
CA ASN A 310 16.14 -12.18 6.00
C ASN A 310 15.72 -10.78 5.55
N LEU A 311 14.66 -10.67 4.75
CA LEU A 311 14.15 -9.36 4.32
C LEU A 311 13.04 -8.90 5.29
N ASP A 312 13.23 -7.78 5.95
CA ASP A 312 12.16 -7.13 6.71
C ASP A 312 11.11 -6.49 5.78
N HIS A 313 10.02 -5.99 6.34
CA HIS A 313 8.90 -5.43 5.58
C HIS A 313 9.34 -4.32 4.64
N THR A 314 10.15 -3.39 5.13
CA THR A 314 10.61 -2.23 4.34
C THR A 314 11.49 -2.66 3.17
N ARG A 315 12.41 -3.61 3.41
CA ARG A 315 13.27 -4.18 2.37
C ARG A 315 12.48 -4.95 1.32
N MET A 316 11.38 -5.62 1.73
CA MET A 316 10.47 -6.29 0.81
C MET A 316 9.75 -5.28 -0.09
N VAL A 317 9.01 -4.33 0.50
CA VAL A 317 8.15 -3.40 -0.26
C VAL A 317 8.93 -2.38 -1.09
N SER A 318 10.18 -2.09 -0.73
CA SER A 318 11.06 -1.21 -1.51
C SER A 318 11.67 -1.90 -2.73
N LEU A 319 11.57 -3.23 -2.85
CA LEU A 319 12.29 -4.03 -3.86
C LEU A 319 13.81 -3.74 -3.89
N ILE A 320 14.38 -3.39 -2.73
CA ILE A 320 15.81 -3.04 -2.64
C ILE A 320 16.71 -4.23 -2.94
N ASN A 321 16.26 -5.43 -2.58
CA ASN A 321 17.01 -6.67 -2.87
C ASN A 321 17.01 -6.96 -4.37
N GLN A 322 18.20 -6.97 -4.97
CA GLN A 322 18.37 -7.13 -6.42
C GLN A 322 17.83 -8.45 -6.95
N ALA A 323 18.04 -9.56 -6.25
CA ALA A 323 17.55 -10.86 -6.69
C ALA A 323 16.02 -10.90 -6.75
N MET A 324 15.36 -10.39 -5.69
CA MET A 324 13.91 -10.27 -5.65
C MET A 324 13.38 -9.33 -6.73
N ARG A 325 14.02 -8.17 -6.90
CA ARG A 325 13.67 -7.20 -7.94
C ARG A 325 13.72 -7.79 -9.34
N ASN A 326 14.81 -8.51 -9.66
CA ASN A 326 14.98 -9.16 -10.96
C ASN A 326 13.92 -10.25 -11.19
N GLU A 327 13.56 -11.01 -10.15
CA GLU A 327 12.53 -12.03 -10.25
C GLU A 327 11.14 -11.41 -10.47
N VAL A 328 10.80 -10.33 -9.76
CA VAL A 328 9.55 -9.57 -9.97
C VAL A 328 9.49 -9.06 -11.41
N LEU A 329 10.58 -8.44 -11.90
CA LEU A 329 10.64 -7.96 -13.28
C LEU A 329 10.44 -9.09 -14.30
N HIS A 330 11.17 -10.19 -14.15
CA HIS A 330 11.07 -11.33 -15.06
C HIS A 330 9.65 -11.90 -15.15
N ARG A 331 8.91 -11.86 -14.04
CA ARG A 331 7.52 -12.32 -14.06
C ARG A 331 6.57 -11.32 -14.75
N LEU A 332 6.90 -10.03 -14.75
CA LEU A 332 6.08 -8.98 -15.35
C LEU A 332 6.40 -8.74 -16.85
N MET A 333 7.50 -9.22 -17.33
CA MET A 333 7.83 -9.24 -18.77
C MET A 333 6.99 -10.28 -19.52
#